data_dfc18abe896e810287663fd4f225615e
#
_entry.id   dfc18abe896e810287663fd4f225615e
#
_cell.length_a   1.000
_cell.length_b   1.000
_cell.length_c   1.000
_cell.angle_alpha   90.00
_cell.angle_beta   90.00
_cell.angle_gamma   90.00
#
_symmetry.space_group_name_H-M   'P 1'
#
loop_
_entity.id
_entity.type
_entity.pdbx_description
1 polymer ?
#
loop_
_entity_poly.entity_id
_entity_poly.type
_entity_poly.pdbx_seq_one_letter_code
_entity_poly.pdbx_strand_id
1 'polypeptide(L)'
;VGEWATSTLGIGHHGNIEITKEIYFPHSLGLLYSAFTNYTGFKVNSGEYKLMGLAPYGTPKYFNTILDNLIDVKNDGSFRLNLKYFSYCTDLKMTNKNFDLL
;
A
#
# COMPACT_ATOMS: atom_id res chain seq x y z
N VAL A 1 3.69 -6.78 -4.57
CA VAL A 1 3.62 -5.88 -5.73
C VAL A 1 3.92 -6.67 -6.99
N GLY A 2 3.02 -6.69 -7.94
CA GLY A 2 3.22 -7.30 -9.25
C GLY A 2 3.25 -6.23 -10.34
N GLU A 3 3.52 -6.62 -11.58
CA GLU A 3 3.49 -5.68 -12.70
C GLU A 3 2.09 -5.17 -13.00
N TRP A 4 1.09 -6.02 -12.83
CA TRP A 4 -0.31 -5.67 -13.07
C TRP A 4 -1.18 -6.05 -11.88
N ALA A 5 -1.29 -7.34 -11.55
CA ALA A 5 -1.98 -7.79 -10.35
C ALA A 5 -1.10 -7.52 -9.12
N THR A 6 -1.60 -6.71 -8.19
CA THR A 6 -0.88 -6.34 -6.97
C THR A 6 -1.24 -7.21 -5.79
N SER A 7 -2.43 -7.80 -5.81
CA SER A 7 -2.89 -8.77 -4.81
C SER A 7 -3.75 -9.81 -5.51
N THR A 8 -3.59 -11.07 -5.13
CA THR A 8 -4.38 -12.17 -5.69
C THR A 8 -4.92 -13.03 -4.56
N LEU A 9 -6.10 -13.57 -4.76
CA LEU A 9 -6.71 -14.58 -3.90
C LEU A 9 -6.81 -15.87 -4.72
N GLY A 10 -6.23 -16.93 -4.23
CA GLY A 10 -6.25 -18.22 -4.90
C GLY A 10 -6.61 -19.35 -3.96
N ILE A 11 -7.00 -20.46 -4.55
CA ILE A 11 -7.32 -21.70 -3.83
C ILE A 11 -6.37 -22.79 -4.32
N GLY A 12 -5.65 -23.43 -3.39
CA GLY A 12 -4.82 -24.60 -3.67
C GLY A 12 -5.64 -25.87 -3.52
N HIS A 13 -5.64 -26.72 -4.57
CA HIS A 13 -6.38 -27.97 -4.59
C HIS A 13 -5.70 -29.01 -5.49
N HIS A 14 -5.44 -30.20 -4.97
CA HIS A 14 -4.82 -31.32 -5.71
C HIS A 14 -3.56 -30.93 -6.50
N GLY A 15 -2.67 -30.12 -5.91
CA GLY A 15 -1.45 -29.66 -6.55
C GLY A 15 -1.61 -28.53 -7.55
N ASN A 16 -2.82 -28.02 -7.74
CA ASN A 16 -3.12 -26.89 -8.60
C ASN A 16 -3.50 -25.68 -7.77
N ILE A 17 -3.24 -24.47 -8.32
CA ILE A 17 -3.65 -23.20 -7.73
C ILE A 17 -4.62 -22.52 -8.69
N GLU A 18 -5.80 -22.19 -8.21
CA GLU A 18 -6.79 -21.43 -8.95
C GLU A 18 -6.87 -20.00 -8.40
N ILE A 19 -6.63 -19.01 -9.25
CA ILE A 19 -6.74 -17.61 -8.88
C ILE A 19 -8.19 -17.19 -9.06
N THR A 20 -8.85 -16.81 -7.96
CA THR A 20 -10.27 -16.47 -7.96
C THR A 20 -10.54 -14.98 -8.00
N LYS A 21 -9.66 -14.16 -7.40
CA LYS A 21 -9.81 -12.70 -7.35
C LYS A 21 -8.45 -12.03 -7.45
N GLU A 22 -8.44 -10.84 -8.06
CA GLU A 22 -7.23 -10.03 -8.19
C GLU A 22 -7.55 -8.55 -7.95
N ILE A 23 -6.58 -7.83 -7.41
CA ILE A 23 -6.57 -6.38 -7.34
C ILE A 23 -5.39 -5.90 -8.18
N TYR A 24 -5.62 -4.88 -9.01
CA TYR A 24 -4.65 -4.43 -10.00
C TYR A 24 -4.03 -3.09 -9.63
N PHE A 25 -2.86 -2.84 -10.22
CA PHE A 25 -2.23 -1.52 -10.20
C PHE A 25 -3.27 -0.44 -10.61
N PRO A 26 -3.33 0.71 -9.96
CA PRO A 26 -2.39 1.26 -8.98
C PRO A 26 -2.69 0.91 -7.52
N HIS A 27 -3.66 0.09 -7.23
CA HIS A 27 -4.07 -0.25 -5.86
C HIS A 27 -3.17 -1.35 -5.32
N SER A 28 -2.21 -0.97 -4.46
CA SER A 28 -1.20 -1.85 -3.93
C SER A 28 -0.86 -1.51 -2.49
N LEU A 29 -0.95 -2.50 -1.60
CA LEU A 29 -0.48 -2.34 -0.22
C LEU A 29 1.03 -2.13 -0.16
N GLY A 30 1.78 -2.78 -1.05
CA GLY A 30 3.23 -2.59 -1.15
C GLY A 30 3.59 -1.16 -1.51
N LEU A 31 2.90 -0.58 -2.47
CA LEU A 31 3.12 0.83 -2.85
C LEU A 31 2.67 1.80 -1.77
N LEU A 32 1.59 1.49 -1.04
CA LEU A 32 1.18 2.28 0.14
C LEU A 32 2.30 2.29 1.19
N TYR A 33 2.87 1.14 1.48
CA TYR A 33 3.99 1.02 2.43
C TYR A 33 5.22 1.78 1.93
N SER A 34 5.54 1.67 0.65
CA SER A 34 6.64 2.41 0.04
C SER A 34 6.43 3.92 0.09
N ALA A 35 5.20 4.39 -0.07
CA ALA A 35 4.88 5.81 0.06
C ALA A 35 5.19 6.34 1.47
N PHE A 36 4.82 5.60 2.51
CA PHE A 36 5.16 5.96 3.89
C PHE A 36 6.66 5.86 4.15
N THR A 37 7.33 4.88 3.58
CA THR A 37 8.78 4.76 3.67
C THR A 37 9.47 6.01 3.13
N ASN A 38 9.06 6.46 1.94
CA ASN A 38 9.58 7.67 1.34
C ASN A 38 9.25 8.93 2.16
N TYR A 39 8.01 9.05 2.61
CA TYR A 39 7.54 10.20 3.40
C TYR A 39 8.33 10.35 4.71
N THR A 40 8.67 9.25 5.36
CA THR A 40 9.44 9.25 6.61
C THR A 40 10.94 9.44 6.41
N GLY A 41 11.40 9.63 5.19
CA GLY A 41 12.79 9.95 4.88
C GLY A 41 13.68 8.76 4.55
N PHE A 42 13.14 7.55 4.48
CA PHE A 42 13.90 6.37 4.08
C PHE A 42 13.84 6.16 2.57
N LYS A 43 14.84 5.47 2.04
CA LYS A 43 14.94 5.18 0.62
C LYS A 43 14.02 4.01 0.24
N VAL A 44 13.15 4.21 -0.75
CA VAL A 44 12.26 3.17 -1.28
C VAL A 44 13.07 2.00 -1.87
N ASN A 45 12.57 0.78 -1.72
CA ASN A 45 13.17 -0.49 -2.10
C ASN A 45 14.35 -0.95 -1.24
N SER A 46 14.85 -0.11 -0.35
CA SER A 46 15.93 -0.49 0.57
C SER A 46 15.68 -0.05 2.01
N GLY A 47 14.75 0.86 2.22
CA GLY A 47 14.46 1.46 3.53
C GLY A 47 13.22 0.91 4.24
N GLU A 48 12.42 0.07 3.58
CA GLU A 48 11.18 -0.46 4.16
C GLU A 48 11.44 -1.24 5.45
N TYR A 49 12.51 -2.03 5.49
CA TYR A 49 12.86 -2.78 6.70
C TYR A 49 13.29 -1.87 7.85
N LYS A 50 13.85 -0.69 7.55
CA LYS A 50 14.21 0.31 8.57
C LYS A 50 12.98 0.92 9.20
N LEU A 51 11.98 1.25 8.39
CA LEU A 51 10.68 1.71 8.88
C LEU A 51 10.00 0.63 9.73
N MET A 52 10.02 -0.61 9.27
CA MET A 52 9.50 -1.75 10.03
C MET A 52 10.21 -1.90 11.37
N GLY A 53 11.54 -1.72 11.41
CA GLY A 53 12.32 -1.79 12.63
C GLY A 53 12.01 -0.69 13.64
N LEU A 54 11.58 0.49 13.18
CA LEU A 54 11.19 1.61 14.03
C LEU A 54 9.74 1.51 14.55
N ALA A 55 8.87 0.82 13.83
CA ALA A 55 7.43 0.77 14.13
C ALA A 55 7.11 0.34 15.58
N PRO A 56 7.79 -0.67 16.19
CA PRO A 56 7.50 -1.09 17.56
C PRO A 56 7.77 -0.02 18.63
N TYR A 57 8.57 1.00 18.32
CA TYR A 57 8.88 2.08 19.26
C TYR A 57 7.84 3.21 19.23
N GLY A 58 6.88 3.15 18.34
CA GLY A 58 5.82 4.14 18.20
C GLY A 58 4.46 3.62 18.64
N THR A 59 3.47 4.48 18.50
CA THR A 59 2.06 4.15 18.69
C THR A 59 1.29 4.38 17.39
N PRO A 60 0.23 3.62 17.08
CA PRO A 60 -0.51 3.75 15.82
C PRO A 60 -1.46 4.94 15.82
N LYS A 61 -0.93 6.16 15.98
CA LYS A 61 -1.70 7.40 16.07
C LYS A 61 -2.51 7.72 14.81
N TYR A 62 -2.00 7.32 13.65
CA TYR A 62 -2.54 7.71 12.35
C TYR A 62 -3.41 6.63 11.71
N PHE A 63 -3.74 5.58 12.44
CA PHE A 63 -4.53 4.46 11.94
C PHE A 63 -5.86 4.91 11.34
N ASN A 64 -6.63 5.72 12.07
CA ASN A 64 -7.92 6.22 11.60
C ASN A 64 -7.76 7.19 10.42
N THR A 65 -6.75 8.06 10.46
CA THR A 65 -6.47 9.00 9.36
C THR A 65 -6.18 8.24 8.07
N ILE A 66 -5.40 7.17 8.13
CA ILE A 66 -5.07 6.33 6.98
C ILE A 66 -6.34 5.63 6.45
N LEU A 67 -7.12 5.00 7.32
CA LEU A 67 -8.34 4.30 6.91
C LEU A 67 -9.41 5.25 6.35
N ASP A 68 -9.51 6.45 6.88
CA ASP A 68 -10.53 7.41 6.45
C ASP A 68 -10.17 8.12 5.15
N ASN A 69 -8.89 8.29 4.85
CA ASN A 69 -8.43 9.15 3.76
C ASN A 69 -7.65 8.43 2.66
N LEU A 70 -6.79 7.49 3.00
CA LEU A 70 -5.81 6.93 2.05
C LEU A 70 -6.23 5.61 1.43
N ILE A 71 -6.97 4.79 2.17
CA ILE A 71 -7.35 3.45 1.72
C ILE A 71 -8.80 3.16 2.08
N ASP A 72 -9.52 2.54 1.15
CA ASP A 72 -10.87 2.04 1.36
C ASP A 72 -10.83 0.51 1.39
N VAL A 73 -11.10 -0.08 2.55
CA VAL A 73 -11.11 -1.53 2.75
C VAL A 73 -12.55 -2.02 2.82
N LYS A 74 -12.88 -3.01 2.01
CA LYS A 74 -14.22 -3.61 1.96
C LYS A 74 -14.31 -4.84 2.85
N ASN A 75 -15.54 -5.28 3.15
CA ASN A 75 -15.80 -6.43 4.01
C ASN A 75 -15.29 -7.75 3.42
N ASP A 76 -15.19 -7.84 2.10
CA ASP A 76 -14.67 -9.04 1.41
C ASP A 76 -13.13 -9.08 1.36
N GLY A 77 -12.45 -8.11 1.97
CA GLY A 77 -11.00 -8.01 1.98
C GLY A 77 -10.42 -7.25 0.79
N SER A 78 -11.23 -6.83 -0.18
CA SER A 78 -10.75 -5.97 -1.26
C SER A 78 -10.46 -4.56 -0.75
N PHE A 79 -9.61 -3.84 -1.47
CA PHE A 79 -9.24 -2.48 -1.09
C PHE A 79 -8.96 -1.63 -2.32
N ARG A 80 -9.03 -0.31 -2.14
CA ARG A 80 -8.62 0.68 -3.13
C ARG A 80 -7.87 1.80 -2.42
N LEU A 81 -6.82 2.32 -3.04
CA LEU A 81 -6.13 3.52 -2.56
C LEU A 81 -6.82 4.75 -3.12
N ASN A 82 -6.82 5.83 -2.34
CA ASN A 82 -7.29 7.12 -2.80
C ASN A 82 -6.16 7.83 -3.55
N LEU A 83 -6.20 7.79 -4.87
CA LEU A 83 -5.13 8.27 -5.74
C LEU A 83 -4.92 9.79 -5.69
N LYS A 84 -5.83 10.52 -5.06
CA LYS A 84 -5.67 11.96 -4.78
C LYS A 84 -4.39 12.25 -3.98
N TYR A 85 -3.94 11.31 -3.16
CA TYR A 85 -2.81 11.48 -2.24
C TYR A 85 -1.50 10.90 -2.76
N PHE A 86 -1.51 10.24 -3.91
CA PHE A 86 -0.35 9.51 -4.45
C PHE A 86 -0.02 9.98 -5.86
N SER A 87 1.28 10.07 -6.15
CA SER A 87 1.76 10.54 -7.46
C SER A 87 2.49 9.48 -8.28
N TYR A 88 2.63 8.26 -7.79
CA TYR A 88 3.44 7.23 -8.46
C TYR A 88 2.89 6.75 -9.81
N CYS A 89 1.62 7.06 -10.14
CA CYS A 89 1.03 6.74 -11.44
C CYS A 89 1.48 7.70 -12.55
N THR A 90 1.79 8.95 -12.19
CA THR A 90 2.00 10.04 -13.16
C THR A 90 3.29 10.80 -12.94
N ASP A 91 4.00 10.53 -11.85
CA ASP A 91 5.21 11.25 -11.45
C ASP A 91 6.22 10.27 -10.87
N LEU A 92 7.47 10.72 -10.72
CA LEU A 92 8.53 9.97 -10.06
C LEU A 92 8.41 9.96 -8.53
N LYS A 93 7.59 10.84 -7.98
CA LYS A 93 7.34 10.91 -6.54
C LYS A 93 6.26 9.93 -6.12
N MET A 94 6.38 9.37 -4.91
CA MET A 94 5.37 8.46 -4.34
C MET A 94 4.15 9.20 -3.81
N THR A 95 4.35 10.38 -3.22
CA THR A 95 3.30 11.18 -2.57
C THR A 95 3.24 12.58 -3.17
N ASN A 96 2.18 13.32 -2.84
CA ASN A 96 1.99 14.69 -3.30
C ASN A 96 1.65 15.62 -2.12
N LYS A 97 1.37 16.91 -2.42
CA LYS A 97 1.05 17.91 -1.41
C LYS A 97 -0.20 17.56 -0.59
N ASN A 98 -1.17 16.89 -1.18
CA ASN A 98 -2.37 16.47 -0.44
C ASN A 98 -2.03 15.48 0.66
N PHE A 99 -1.09 14.57 0.40
CA PHE A 99 -0.57 13.64 1.39
C PHE A 99 0.10 14.38 2.55
N ASP A 100 0.91 15.37 2.25
CA ASP A 100 1.66 16.16 3.25
C ASP A 100 0.72 16.94 4.18
N LEU A 101 -0.49 17.27 3.71
CA LEU A 101 -1.48 18.06 4.48
C LEU A 101 -2.36 17.19 5.39
N LEU A 102 -2.28 15.87 5.32
CA LEU A 102 -2.95 14.98 6.27
C LEU A 102 -2.25 15.02 7.65
#